data_d2f9693e59ccb814d60db86fd150181e
#
_entry.id   d2f9693e59ccb814d60db86fd150181e
#
_cell.length_a   1.000
_cell.length_b   1.000
_cell.length_c   1.000
_cell.angle_alpha   90.00
_cell.angle_beta   90.00
_cell.angle_gamma   90.00
#
_symmetry.space_group_name_H-M   'P 1'
#
loop_
_entity.id
_entity.type
_entity.pdbx_description
1 polymer ?
#
loop_
_entity_poly.entity_id
_entity_poly.type
_entity_poly.pdbx_seq_one_letter_code
_entity_poly.pdbx_strand_id
1 'polypeptide(L)'
;MKRKKLWMLAAILTCGLELTACSISDNATKADTEAGTKADLTVLTEWQAGKTVSDKIVAAYGGLDKCFAAEPIPDGVWARMQGKTYKENPYIGRDDLRHIRALHWDYDNQIHVGEMICNKQIADRVVRILRQLFDAKYPIQRMLLPDVYGADDETQMRDNNSSCFCFRAIAGSTKLSKHARGLAVDINTLYNPYYKDRADGTRFIQPATAAEYCDRTKSFPYKIDHDDLCLKLFTEAGFEWGGDWKSCKDFQHFELIGE
;
A
#
# COMPACT_ATOMS: atom_id res chain seq x y z
N MET A 1 33.86 11.77 69.20
CA MET A 1 33.48 13.08 69.79
C MET A 1 31.97 13.32 69.57
N LYS A 2 31.26 13.50 70.67
CA LYS A 2 29.82 13.70 70.79
C LYS A 2 29.38 15.07 70.31
N ARG A 3 28.15 15.18 69.73
CA ARG A 3 27.22 16.33 69.92
C ARG A 3 25.93 15.98 69.13
N LYS A 4 24.89 15.63 69.78
CA LYS A 4 23.80 16.28 70.53
C LYS A 4 22.65 16.70 69.61
N LYS A 5 21.51 16.05 69.87
CA LYS A 5 20.15 16.33 69.37
C LYS A 5 19.71 17.70 69.78
N LEU A 6 18.87 18.34 68.96
CA LEU A 6 17.93 19.36 69.41
C LEU A 6 16.58 19.09 68.70
N TRP A 7 15.58 18.87 69.54
CA TRP A 7 14.16 18.82 69.21
C TRP A 7 13.56 20.24 69.27
N MET A 8 12.77 20.60 68.26
CA MET A 8 11.82 21.70 68.42
C MET A 8 10.48 21.25 67.92
N LEU A 9 9.53 21.19 68.81
CA LEU A 9 8.07 21.12 68.56
C LEU A 9 7.61 22.44 67.93
N ALA A 10 6.80 22.36 66.94
CA ALA A 10 5.93 23.46 66.55
C ALA A 10 4.55 22.94 66.19
N ALA A 11 3.56 23.63 66.72
CA ALA A 11 2.17 23.26 66.87
C ALA A 11 1.38 23.18 65.57
N ILE A 12 0.41 22.27 65.59
CA ILE A 12 -0.62 22.02 64.61
C ILE A 12 -1.62 23.17 64.63
N LEU A 13 -1.83 23.87 63.50
CA LEU A 13 -2.99 24.65 63.20
C LEU A 13 -3.75 23.99 62.03
N THR A 14 -4.85 23.32 62.41
CA THR A 14 -5.80 22.75 61.45
C THR A 14 -6.67 23.86 60.88
N CYS A 15 -6.48 24.26 59.66
CA CYS A 15 -7.42 25.04 58.91
C CYS A 15 -8.09 24.12 57.87
N GLY A 16 -9.34 23.79 58.10
CA GLY A 16 -10.16 23.02 57.17
C GLY A 16 -10.43 23.85 55.91
N LEU A 17 -9.96 23.40 54.79
CA LEU A 17 -10.46 23.83 53.49
C LEU A 17 -11.20 22.61 52.86
N GLU A 18 -12.51 22.75 52.80
CA GLU A 18 -13.33 21.88 51.98
C GLU A 18 -12.95 22.09 50.51
N LEU A 19 -12.27 21.09 49.93
CA LEU A 19 -12.06 21.00 48.49
C LEU A 19 -13.32 20.41 47.84
N THR A 20 -14.19 21.30 47.37
CA THR A 20 -15.18 20.92 46.35
C THR A 20 -14.41 20.48 45.08
N ALA A 21 -14.23 19.19 44.90
CA ALA A 21 -13.71 18.61 43.67
C ALA A 21 -14.69 18.86 42.54
N CYS A 22 -14.32 19.79 41.67
CA CYS A 22 -15.07 20.11 40.46
C CYS A 22 -14.91 18.97 39.46
N SER A 23 -15.97 18.19 39.28
CA SER A 23 -16.07 17.09 38.30
C SER A 23 -16.23 17.63 36.86
N ILE A 24 -15.25 18.35 36.34
CA ILE A 24 -15.27 18.89 34.96
C ILE A 24 -14.26 18.19 34.03
N SER A 25 -13.37 17.31 34.54
CA SER A 25 -12.30 16.75 33.67
C SER A 25 -12.67 15.49 32.89
N ASP A 26 -13.69 14.74 33.29
CA ASP A 26 -13.96 13.42 32.66
C ASP A 26 -14.77 13.47 31.36
N ASN A 27 -15.56 14.57 31.16
CA ASN A 27 -16.36 14.69 29.93
C ASN A 27 -15.58 15.23 28.72
N ALA A 28 -14.58 16.09 28.94
CA ALA A 28 -13.76 16.64 27.85
C ALA A 28 -12.83 15.56 27.24
N THR A 29 -12.17 14.78 28.10
CA THR A 29 -11.30 13.70 27.67
C THR A 29 -12.05 12.57 26.95
N LYS A 30 -13.29 12.30 27.33
CA LYS A 30 -14.12 11.27 26.67
C LYS A 30 -14.63 11.74 25.32
N ALA A 31 -15.04 13.00 25.19
CA ALA A 31 -15.46 13.62 23.93
C ALA A 31 -14.29 13.71 22.92
N ASP A 32 -13.10 14.08 23.37
CA ASP A 32 -11.91 14.15 22.52
C ASP A 32 -11.44 12.76 22.07
N THR A 33 -11.58 11.74 22.93
CA THR A 33 -11.25 10.35 22.59
C THR A 33 -12.26 9.77 21.61
N GLU A 34 -13.55 10.03 21.77
CA GLU A 34 -14.60 9.58 20.84
C GLU A 34 -14.51 10.30 19.48
N ALA A 35 -14.21 11.61 19.47
CA ALA A 35 -13.99 12.38 18.25
C ALA A 35 -12.74 11.89 17.49
N GLY A 36 -11.64 11.63 18.17
CA GLY A 36 -10.42 11.05 17.60
C GLY A 36 -10.70 9.67 16.99
N THR A 37 -11.35 8.78 17.73
CA THR A 37 -11.68 7.43 17.24
C THR A 37 -12.62 7.49 16.03
N LYS A 38 -13.57 8.43 15.99
CA LYS A 38 -14.47 8.59 14.84
C LYS A 38 -13.75 9.13 13.61
N ALA A 39 -12.87 10.10 13.76
CA ALA A 39 -12.04 10.64 12.68
C ALA A 39 -11.10 9.55 12.11
N ASP A 40 -10.49 8.74 12.99
CA ASP A 40 -9.62 7.63 12.58
C ASP A 40 -10.40 6.52 11.83
N LEU A 41 -11.65 6.22 12.27
CA LEU A 41 -12.48 5.23 11.60
C LEU A 41 -12.90 5.67 10.18
N THR A 42 -13.01 6.97 9.93
CA THR A 42 -13.34 7.55 8.62
C THR A 42 -12.33 7.12 7.55
N VAL A 43 -11.07 6.90 7.91
CA VAL A 43 -10.02 6.41 6.99
C VAL A 43 -10.43 5.10 6.32
N LEU A 44 -11.05 4.17 7.04
CA LEU A 44 -11.51 2.90 6.48
C LEU A 44 -12.93 2.96 5.91
N THR A 45 -13.84 3.74 6.49
CA THR A 45 -15.20 3.85 5.97
C THR A 45 -15.27 4.55 4.63
N GLU A 46 -14.39 5.53 4.40
CA GLU A 46 -14.23 6.23 3.11
C GLU A 46 -13.13 5.62 2.24
N TRP A 47 -12.41 4.62 2.74
CA TRP A 47 -11.29 3.95 2.10
C TRP A 47 -10.24 4.92 1.56
N GLN A 48 -9.61 5.68 2.47
CA GLN A 48 -8.63 6.72 2.13
C GLN A 48 -7.25 6.09 1.87
N ALA A 49 -7.03 5.63 0.64
CA ALA A 49 -5.77 5.00 0.24
C ALA A 49 -4.55 5.89 0.52
N GLY A 50 -3.46 5.28 0.99
CA GLY A 50 -2.22 5.94 1.41
C GLY A 50 -2.21 6.42 2.86
N LYS A 51 -3.34 6.39 3.58
CA LYS A 51 -3.38 6.71 5.01
C LYS A 51 -2.97 5.51 5.86
N THR A 52 -2.38 5.79 7.01
CA THR A 52 -2.05 4.77 8.01
C THR A 52 -3.25 4.48 8.90
N VAL A 53 -3.34 3.25 9.38
CA VAL A 53 -4.35 2.81 10.35
C VAL A 53 -3.70 1.95 11.43
N SER A 54 -4.34 1.89 12.60
CA SER A 54 -3.93 1.00 13.68
C SER A 54 -4.80 -0.25 13.75
N ASP A 55 -4.29 -1.31 14.39
CA ASP A 55 -5.06 -2.53 14.66
C ASP A 55 -6.38 -2.24 15.38
N LYS A 56 -6.41 -1.20 16.25
CA LYS A 56 -7.64 -0.77 16.94
C LYS A 56 -8.69 -0.26 15.97
N ILE A 57 -8.28 0.52 14.96
CA ILE A 57 -9.19 1.04 13.93
C ILE A 57 -9.67 -0.09 13.02
N VAL A 58 -8.79 -1.02 12.64
CA VAL A 58 -9.15 -2.21 11.88
C VAL A 58 -10.20 -3.05 12.64
N ALA A 59 -9.99 -3.28 13.94
CA ALA A 59 -10.94 -3.99 14.78
C ALA A 59 -12.30 -3.26 14.88
N ALA A 60 -12.30 -1.93 15.05
CA ALA A 60 -13.50 -1.10 15.10
C ALA A 60 -14.26 -1.07 13.77
N TYR A 61 -13.56 -1.17 12.64
CA TYR A 61 -14.15 -1.28 11.29
C TYR A 61 -14.86 -2.63 11.07
N GLY A 62 -14.58 -3.64 11.88
CA GLY A 62 -15.18 -4.96 11.83
C GLY A 62 -14.20 -6.07 11.45
N GLY A 63 -12.90 -5.80 11.61
CA GLY A 63 -11.82 -6.77 11.45
C GLY A 63 -11.20 -6.82 10.06
N LEU A 64 -10.09 -7.55 9.96
CA LEU A 64 -9.28 -7.66 8.74
C LEU A 64 -10.05 -8.17 7.53
N ASP A 65 -11.00 -9.08 7.73
CA ASP A 65 -11.74 -9.68 6.60
C ASP A 65 -12.57 -8.67 5.82
N LYS A 66 -12.95 -7.54 6.46
CA LYS A 66 -13.62 -6.43 5.79
C LYS A 66 -12.67 -5.48 5.05
N CYS A 67 -11.37 -5.63 5.28
CA CYS A 67 -10.36 -4.78 4.68
C CYS A 67 -9.76 -5.36 3.39
N PHE A 68 -10.16 -6.58 3.00
CA PHE A 68 -9.67 -7.24 1.79
C PHE A 68 -10.85 -7.65 0.92
N ALA A 69 -11.04 -6.93 -0.18
CA ALA A 69 -12.20 -7.13 -1.06
C ALA A 69 -11.89 -6.79 -2.51
N ALA A 70 -12.58 -7.48 -3.43
CA ALA A 70 -12.69 -7.12 -4.84
C ALA A 70 -14.14 -6.74 -5.12
N GLU A 71 -14.38 -5.48 -5.45
CA GLU A 71 -15.73 -4.92 -5.58
C GLU A 71 -15.92 -4.26 -6.95
N PRO A 72 -17.18 -4.04 -7.41
CA PRO A 72 -17.44 -3.13 -8.52
C PRO A 72 -16.79 -1.77 -8.24
N ILE A 73 -16.26 -1.12 -9.28
CA ILE A 73 -15.61 0.17 -9.12
C ILE A 73 -16.64 1.22 -8.69
N PRO A 74 -16.45 1.92 -7.53
CA PRO A 74 -17.34 3.00 -7.11
C PRO A 74 -17.36 4.17 -8.12
N ASP A 75 -18.46 4.91 -8.24
CA ASP A 75 -18.59 6.01 -9.20
C ASP A 75 -17.51 7.09 -9.02
N GLY A 76 -17.16 7.43 -7.78
CA GLY A 76 -16.12 8.40 -7.47
C GLY A 76 -14.72 7.93 -7.94
N VAL A 77 -14.41 6.63 -7.78
CA VAL A 77 -13.16 6.04 -8.28
C VAL A 77 -13.16 6.01 -9.80
N TRP A 78 -14.27 5.57 -10.41
CA TRP A 78 -14.41 5.55 -11.86
C TRP A 78 -14.23 6.93 -12.49
N ALA A 79 -14.82 7.97 -11.89
CA ALA A 79 -14.66 9.35 -12.33
C ALA A 79 -13.21 9.84 -12.28
N ARG A 80 -12.45 9.47 -11.23
CA ARG A 80 -11.01 9.81 -11.11
C ARG A 80 -10.16 9.20 -12.22
N MET A 81 -10.52 7.99 -12.67
CA MET A 81 -9.79 7.23 -13.69
C MET A 81 -9.95 7.81 -15.10
N GLN A 82 -11.08 8.50 -15.38
CA GLN A 82 -11.41 8.96 -16.73
C GLN A 82 -10.36 9.92 -17.30
N GLY A 83 -9.92 9.66 -18.55
CA GLY A 83 -8.91 10.45 -19.25
C GLY A 83 -7.47 10.26 -18.73
N LYS A 84 -7.29 9.54 -17.63
CA LYS A 84 -5.99 9.23 -17.02
C LYS A 84 -5.65 7.74 -17.23
N THR A 85 -5.97 6.92 -16.23
CA THR A 85 -5.72 5.47 -16.28
C THR A 85 -6.72 4.72 -17.16
N TYR A 86 -7.93 5.24 -17.33
CA TYR A 86 -8.90 4.73 -18.29
C TYR A 86 -9.14 5.73 -19.41
N LYS A 87 -9.10 5.22 -20.63
CA LYS A 87 -9.47 5.91 -21.87
C LYS A 87 -10.50 5.05 -22.59
N GLU A 88 -11.49 5.66 -23.22
CA GLU A 88 -12.49 4.92 -23.99
C GLU A 88 -11.81 4.05 -25.06
N ASN A 89 -12.19 2.79 -25.11
CA ASN A 89 -11.54 1.79 -25.94
C ASN A 89 -12.47 0.59 -26.17
N PRO A 90 -12.26 -0.23 -27.23
CA PRO A 90 -13.10 -1.39 -27.51
C PRO A 90 -12.70 -2.67 -26.75
N TYR A 91 -11.68 -2.65 -25.88
CA TYR A 91 -11.07 -3.86 -25.32
C TYR A 91 -11.49 -4.16 -23.89
N ILE A 92 -11.77 -3.14 -23.09
CA ILE A 92 -12.07 -3.29 -21.67
C ILE A 92 -13.01 -2.19 -21.20
N GLY A 93 -14.06 -2.57 -20.48
CA GLY A 93 -15.00 -1.66 -19.87
C GLY A 93 -14.94 -1.69 -18.34
N ARG A 94 -15.74 -0.82 -17.70
CA ARG A 94 -15.86 -0.75 -16.25
C ARG A 94 -16.24 -2.10 -15.63
N ASP A 95 -17.16 -2.84 -16.25
CA ASP A 95 -17.69 -4.11 -15.73
C ASP A 95 -16.68 -5.27 -15.80
N ASP A 96 -15.60 -5.10 -16.57
CA ASP A 96 -14.50 -6.06 -16.63
C ASP A 96 -13.47 -5.84 -15.51
N LEU A 97 -13.56 -4.71 -14.82
CA LEU A 97 -12.62 -4.30 -13.78
C LEU A 97 -13.25 -4.40 -12.39
N ARG A 98 -12.38 -4.55 -11.38
CA ARG A 98 -12.75 -4.54 -9.96
C ARG A 98 -11.84 -3.59 -9.20
N HIS A 99 -12.42 -2.89 -8.24
CA HIS A 99 -11.70 -2.14 -7.24
C HIS A 99 -11.27 -3.10 -6.13
N ILE A 100 -9.96 -3.23 -5.95
CA ILE A 100 -9.35 -4.00 -4.89
C ILE A 100 -9.10 -3.07 -3.71
N ARG A 101 -9.61 -3.44 -2.55
CA ARG A 101 -9.27 -2.85 -1.26
C ARG A 101 -8.38 -3.82 -0.50
N ALA A 102 -7.26 -3.34 0.03
CA ALA A 102 -6.37 -4.13 0.85
C ALA A 102 -5.60 -3.24 1.82
N LEU A 103 -5.22 -3.79 2.96
CA LEU A 103 -4.21 -3.21 3.83
C LEU A 103 -2.85 -3.78 3.47
N HIS A 104 -1.80 -3.00 3.70
CA HIS A 104 -0.42 -3.47 3.53
C HIS A 104 0.49 -2.88 4.61
N TRP A 105 1.57 -3.60 4.93
CA TRP A 105 2.65 -3.11 5.76
C TRP A 105 3.68 -2.39 4.92
N ASP A 106 4.24 -1.31 5.43
CA ASP A 106 5.47 -0.76 4.88
C ASP A 106 6.71 -1.35 5.57
N TYR A 107 7.90 -0.88 5.19
CA TYR A 107 9.16 -1.35 5.77
C TYR A 107 9.35 -0.92 7.23
N ASP A 108 8.65 0.14 7.67
CA ASP A 108 8.67 0.66 9.03
C ASP A 108 7.61 -0.01 9.93
N ASN A 109 6.98 -1.10 9.45
CA ASN A 109 5.92 -1.84 10.14
C ASN A 109 4.68 -0.99 10.46
N GLN A 110 4.32 -0.07 9.57
CA GLN A 110 3.06 0.65 9.64
C GLN A 110 2.04 0.02 8.71
N ILE A 111 0.77 -0.01 9.14
CA ILE A 111 -0.33 -0.48 8.31
C ILE A 111 -0.87 0.69 7.50
N HIS A 112 -0.94 0.51 6.18
CA HIS A 112 -1.50 1.47 5.24
C HIS A 112 -2.76 0.94 4.57
N VAL A 113 -3.65 1.86 4.22
CA VAL A 113 -4.80 1.59 3.35
C VAL A 113 -4.32 1.63 1.91
N GLY A 114 -4.57 0.55 1.16
CA GLY A 114 -4.18 0.43 -0.24
C GLY A 114 -5.35 0.15 -1.16
N GLU A 115 -5.21 0.53 -2.44
CA GLU A 115 -6.18 0.24 -3.48
C GLU A 115 -5.51 -0.12 -4.81
N MET A 116 -6.13 -1.01 -5.59
CA MET A 116 -5.77 -1.33 -6.97
C MET A 116 -7.02 -1.46 -7.84
N ILE A 117 -6.86 -1.32 -9.16
CA ILE A 117 -7.86 -1.75 -10.12
C ILE A 117 -7.30 -2.95 -10.87
N CYS A 118 -7.99 -4.08 -10.83
CA CYS A 118 -7.60 -5.29 -11.56
C CYS A 118 -8.75 -5.80 -12.44
N ASN A 119 -8.43 -6.60 -13.46
CA ASN A 119 -9.45 -7.34 -14.20
C ASN A 119 -10.19 -8.30 -13.26
N LYS A 120 -11.50 -8.46 -13.45
CA LYS A 120 -12.33 -9.40 -12.69
C LYS A 120 -11.80 -10.85 -12.72
N GLN A 121 -11.07 -11.23 -13.77
CA GLN A 121 -10.49 -12.57 -13.90
C GLN A 121 -9.41 -12.87 -12.86
N ILE A 122 -8.67 -11.85 -12.42
CA ILE A 122 -7.57 -12.00 -11.46
C ILE A 122 -7.88 -11.40 -10.09
N ALA A 123 -8.93 -10.61 -9.96
CA ALA A 123 -9.21 -9.78 -8.78
C ALA A 123 -9.22 -10.59 -7.47
N ASP A 124 -9.94 -11.71 -7.43
CA ASP A 124 -10.01 -12.56 -6.22
C ASP A 124 -8.68 -13.25 -5.91
N ARG A 125 -7.86 -13.56 -6.93
CA ARG A 125 -6.52 -14.10 -6.72
C ARG A 125 -5.59 -13.05 -6.10
N VAL A 126 -5.64 -11.82 -6.63
CA VAL A 126 -4.85 -10.69 -6.12
C VAL A 126 -5.24 -10.37 -4.67
N VAL A 127 -6.53 -10.34 -4.34
CA VAL A 127 -7.00 -10.14 -2.95
C VAL A 127 -6.42 -11.20 -2.01
N ARG A 128 -6.45 -12.48 -2.40
CA ARG A 128 -5.88 -13.57 -1.59
C ARG A 128 -4.37 -13.45 -1.43
N ILE A 129 -3.65 -13.06 -2.48
CA ILE A 129 -2.20 -12.82 -2.42
C ILE A 129 -1.90 -11.67 -1.46
N LEU A 130 -2.56 -10.52 -1.63
CA LEU A 130 -2.37 -9.35 -0.77
C LEU A 130 -2.68 -9.66 0.70
N ARG A 131 -3.72 -10.48 0.96
CA ARG A 131 -4.03 -10.92 2.32
C ARG A 131 -2.91 -11.80 2.91
N GLN A 132 -2.38 -12.75 2.16
CA GLN A 132 -1.27 -13.60 2.63
C GLN A 132 0.02 -12.80 2.85
N LEU A 133 0.32 -11.83 1.97
CA LEU A 133 1.43 -10.90 2.14
C LEU A 133 1.25 -10.06 3.42
N PHE A 134 0.03 -9.56 3.67
CA PHE A 134 -0.28 -8.82 4.89
C PHE A 134 -0.10 -9.68 6.15
N ASP A 135 -0.64 -10.91 6.16
CA ASP A 135 -0.55 -11.84 7.30
C ASP A 135 0.93 -12.22 7.60
N ALA A 136 1.78 -12.25 6.58
CA ALA A 136 3.22 -12.46 6.70
C ALA A 136 4.02 -11.18 7.02
N LYS A 137 3.37 -10.03 7.16
CA LYS A 137 4.00 -8.71 7.29
C LYS A 137 5.01 -8.40 6.17
N TYR A 138 4.72 -8.88 4.96
CA TYR A 138 5.53 -8.57 3.79
C TYR A 138 5.41 -7.09 3.44
N PRO A 139 6.53 -6.35 3.30
CA PRO A 139 6.47 -4.91 3.09
C PRO A 139 6.10 -4.55 1.65
N ILE A 140 5.06 -3.73 1.51
CA ILE A 140 4.69 -3.03 0.28
C ILE A 140 4.68 -1.53 0.62
N GLN A 141 5.52 -0.73 -0.07
CA GLN A 141 5.69 0.67 0.32
C GLN A 141 4.44 1.50 0.07
N ARG A 142 3.85 1.37 -1.12
CA ARG A 142 2.63 2.08 -1.54
C ARG A 142 1.76 1.20 -2.41
N MET A 143 0.46 1.44 -2.33
CA MET A 143 -0.53 0.78 -3.17
C MET A 143 -1.65 1.77 -3.49
N LEU A 144 -1.38 2.66 -4.45
CA LEU A 144 -2.26 3.74 -4.89
C LEU A 144 -2.62 3.56 -6.36
N LEU A 145 -3.80 4.05 -6.76
CA LEU A 145 -4.17 4.06 -8.17
C LEU A 145 -3.26 4.99 -8.98
N PRO A 146 -2.83 4.60 -10.19
CA PRO A 146 -1.95 5.41 -11.02
C PRO A 146 -2.53 6.79 -11.41
N ASP A 147 -3.85 7.01 -11.27
CA ASP A 147 -4.48 8.32 -11.50
C ASP A 147 -3.99 9.40 -10.52
N VAL A 148 -3.53 9.01 -9.31
CA VAL A 148 -2.88 9.91 -8.33
C VAL A 148 -1.61 10.53 -8.91
N TYR A 149 -0.91 9.79 -9.78
CA TYR A 149 0.30 10.21 -10.48
C TYR A 149 0.03 10.75 -11.90
N GLY A 150 -1.23 11.06 -12.22
CA GLY A 150 -1.61 11.45 -13.58
C GLY A 150 -1.44 10.36 -14.62
N ALA A 151 -1.36 9.09 -14.21
CA ALA A 151 -1.04 7.92 -15.02
C ALA A 151 0.37 7.97 -15.65
N ASP A 152 1.30 8.68 -15.01
CA ASP A 152 2.72 8.70 -15.39
C ASP A 152 3.49 7.57 -14.71
N ASP A 153 3.96 6.62 -15.53
CA ASP A 153 4.65 5.42 -15.04
C ASP A 153 5.97 5.74 -14.32
N GLU A 154 6.74 6.70 -14.86
CA GLU A 154 8.05 7.05 -14.27
C GLU A 154 7.89 7.63 -12.87
N THR A 155 6.89 8.48 -12.67
CA THR A 155 6.62 9.12 -11.38
C THR A 155 6.12 8.09 -10.35
N GLN A 156 5.17 7.22 -10.72
CA GLN A 156 4.67 6.20 -9.78
C GLN A 156 5.75 5.16 -9.43
N MET A 157 6.57 4.74 -10.39
CA MET A 157 7.65 3.80 -10.13
C MET A 157 8.73 4.40 -9.22
N ARG A 158 9.06 5.68 -9.41
CA ARG A 158 10.02 6.39 -8.56
C ARG A 158 9.53 6.52 -7.12
N ASP A 159 8.21 6.60 -6.91
CA ASP A 159 7.57 6.63 -5.59
C ASP A 159 7.36 5.22 -4.99
N ASN A 160 7.93 4.18 -5.60
CA ASN A 160 7.81 2.77 -5.21
C ASN A 160 6.35 2.30 -5.09
N ASN A 161 5.49 2.77 -5.98
CA ASN A 161 4.07 2.43 -5.98
C ASN A 161 3.84 1.04 -6.58
N SER A 162 2.96 0.26 -5.96
CA SER A 162 2.45 -1.02 -6.48
C SER A 162 1.09 -0.78 -7.13
N SER A 163 0.89 -1.30 -8.35
CA SER A 163 -0.34 -1.04 -9.11
C SER A 163 -0.66 -2.15 -10.11
N CYS A 164 -1.83 -2.06 -10.76
CA CYS A 164 -2.22 -3.05 -11.77
C CYS A 164 -2.72 -2.37 -13.05
N PHE A 165 -3.92 -1.79 -13.07
CA PHE A 165 -4.55 -1.28 -14.28
C PHE A 165 -4.07 0.12 -14.66
N CYS A 166 -3.60 0.25 -15.91
CA CYS A 166 -3.41 1.52 -16.62
C CYS A 166 -3.54 1.28 -18.11
N PHE A 167 -4.53 1.90 -18.78
CA PHE A 167 -4.76 1.71 -20.21
C PHE A 167 -3.73 2.46 -21.05
N ARG A 168 -2.72 1.73 -21.51
CA ARG A 168 -1.62 2.24 -22.33
C ARG A 168 -0.98 1.17 -23.20
N ALA A 169 -0.31 1.60 -24.25
CA ALA A 169 0.57 0.74 -25.01
C ALA A 169 1.88 0.45 -24.25
N ILE A 170 2.57 -0.60 -24.62
CA ILE A 170 3.95 -0.85 -24.18
C ILE A 170 4.83 0.28 -24.73
N ALA A 171 5.76 0.78 -23.93
CA ALA A 171 6.65 1.87 -24.30
C ALA A 171 7.38 1.57 -25.64
N GLY A 172 7.28 2.49 -26.62
CA GLY A 172 7.88 2.32 -27.94
C GLY A 172 7.17 1.31 -28.87
N SER A 173 5.92 0.93 -28.56
CA SER A 173 5.14 -0.04 -29.32
C SER A 173 3.69 0.41 -29.50
N THR A 174 2.99 -0.17 -30.48
CA THR A 174 1.53 -0.05 -30.63
C THR A 174 0.77 -1.16 -29.91
N LYS A 175 1.50 -2.18 -29.38
CA LYS A 175 0.92 -3.30 -28.65
C LYS A 175 0.46 -2.84 -27.26
N LEU A 176 -0.76 -3.21 -26.87
CA LEU A 176 -1.27 -2.94 -25.53
C LEU A 176 -0.46 -3.72 -24.48
N SER A 177 -0.17 -3.03 -23.36
CA SER A 177 0.38 -3.66 -22.16
C SER A 177 -0.66 -4.61 -21.53
N LYS A 178 -0.22 -5.63 -20.79
CA LYS A 178 -1.09 -6.43 -19.92
C LYS A 178 -1.76 -5.58 -18.83
N HIS A 179 -1.10 -4.49 -18.39
CA HIS A 179 -1.71 -3.49 -17.51
C HIS A 179 -2.92 -2.81 -18.16
N ALA A 180 -2.92 -2.61 -19.47
CA ALA A 180 -4.07 -2.04 -20.19
C ALA A 180 -5.32 -2.93 -20.13
N ARG A 181 -5.18 -4.20 -19.79
CA ARG A 181 -6.26 -5.15 -19.58
C ARG A 181 -6.51 -5.46 -18.10
N GLY A 182 -5.70 -4.88 -17.19
CA GLY A 182 -5.75 -5.18 -15.76
C GLY A 182 -5.33 -6.60 -15.41
N LEU A 183 -4.46 -7.22 -16.22
CA LEU A 183 -4.01 -8.62 -16.10
C LEU A 183 -2.55 -8.74 -15.65
N ALA A 184 -1.91 -7.63 -15.30
CA ALA A 184 -0.59 -7.59 -14.72
C ALA A 184 -0.58 -6.73 -13.46
N VAL A 185 0.26 -7.11 -12.49
CA VAL A 185 0.45 -6.43 -11.21
C VAL A 185 1.92 -6.12 -11.04
N ASP A 186 2.24 -4.87 -10.70
CA ASP A 186 3.59 -4.45 -10.33
C ASP A 186 3.67 -4.23 -8.82
N ILE A 187 4.72 -4.78 -8.19
CA ILE A 187 4.96 -4.70 -6.74
C ILE A 187 6.31 -4.05 -6.45
N ASN A 188 6.32 -3.00 -5.59
CA ASN A 188 7.52 -2.31 -5.13
C ASN A 188 8.45 -1.89 -6.28
N THR A 189 7.94 -1.06 -7.15
CA THR A 189 8.46 -0.77 -8.49
C THR A 189 9.84 -0.12 -8.51
N LEU A 190 10.20 0.75 -7.54
CA LEU A 190 11.51 1.40 -7.48
C LEU A 190 12.62 0.37 -7.26
N TYR A 191 12.41 -0.56 -6.32
CA TYR A 191 13.40 -1.56 -5.93
C TYR A 191 13.42 -2.78 -6.86
N ASN A 192 12.45 -2.88 -7.76
CA ASN A 192 12.29 -3.99 -8.70
C ASN A 192 12.16 -3.47 -10.14
N PRO A 193 13.20 -2.77 -10.67
CA PRO A 193 13.09 -2.05 -11.93
C PRO A 193 12.89 -2.96 -13.13
N TYR A 194 12.27 -2.38 -14.18
CA TYR A 194 12.42 -2.86 -15.53
C TYR A 194 13.78 -2.43 -16.07
N TYR A 195 14.47 -3.32 -16.79
CA TYR A 195 15.58 -2.92 -17.64
C TYR A 195 15.70 -3.75 -18.92
N LYS A 196 16.30 -3.11 -19.95
CA LYS A 196 16.61 -3.74 -21.22
C LYS A 196 17.95 -3.28 -21.73
N ASP A 197 18.83 -4.23 -22.02
CA ASP A 197 20.09 -3.95 -22.69
C ASP A 197 19.82 -3.72 -24.19
N ARG A 198 20.37 -2.62 -24.73
CA ARG A 198 20.21 -2.22 -26.12
C ARG A 198 21.41 -2.70 -26.96
N ALA A 199 21.20 -2.80 -28.26
CA ALA A 199 22.25 -3.23 -29.20
C ALA A 199 23.46 -2.28 -29.25
N ASP A 200 23.30 -1.02 -28.86
CA ASP A 200 24.35 0.00 -28.77
C ASP A 200 25.19 -0.11 -27.49
N GLY A 201 24.92 -1.12 -26.64
CA GLY A 201 25.60 -1.32 -25.37
C GLY A 201 25.05 -0.49 -24.21
N THR A 202 24.06 0.36 -24.45
CA THR A 202 23.39 1.11 -23.37
C THR A 202 22.30 0.27 -22.71
N ARG A 203 21.98 0.59 -21.45
CA ARG A 203 20.85 -0.02 -20.73
C ARG A 203 19.72 1.00 -20.54
N PHE A 204 18.52 0.64 -20.96
CA PHE A 204 17.32 1.37 -20.61
C PHE A 204 16.79 0.86 -19.28
N ILE A 205 16.47 1.74 -18.34
CA ILE A 205 16.03 1.42 -16.97
C ILE A 205 14.78 2.25 -16.67
N GLN A 206 13.78 1.61 -16.06
CA GLN A 206 12.59 2.26 -15.51
C GLN A 206 12.29 1.75 -14.08
N PRO A 207 12.11 2.68 -13.11
CA PRO A 207 12.32 4.12 -13.25
C PRO A 207 13.81 4.45 -13.45
N ALA A 208 14.11 5.56 -14.11
CA ALA A 208 15.49 5.96 -14.42
C ALA A 208 16.41 6.09 -13.19
N THR A 209 15.81 6.32 -12.01
CA THR A 209 16.50 6.42 -10.71
C THR A 209 16.90 5.07 -10.10
N ALA A 210 16.45 3.94 -10.66
CA ALA A 210 16.59 2.62 -10.06
C ALA A 210 17.83 1.82 -10.52
N ALA A 211 18.83 2.50 -11.11
CA ALA A 211 20.01 1.84 -11.68
C ALA A 211 20.77 0.95 -10.67
N GLU A 212 20.85 1.38 -9.41
CA GLU A 212 21.50 0.61 -8.34
C GLU A 212 20.80 -0.71 -8.01
N TYR A 213 19.48 -0.80 -8.21
CA TYR A 213 18.66 -1.98 -7.95
C TYR A 213 18.67 -3.00 -9.11
N CYS A 214 19.28 -2.66 -10.24
CA CYS A 214 19.52 -3.62 -11.33
C CYS A 214 20.57 -4.68 -10.97
N ASP A 215 21.45 -4.41 -10.01
CA ASP A 215 22.41 -5.39 -9.49
C ASP A 215 21.75 -6.30 -8.44
N ARG A 216 21.18 -7.41 -8.91
CA ARG A 216 20.43 -8.36 -8.08
C ARG A 216 21.32 -9.23 -7.17
N THR A 217 22.65 -9.08 -7.22
CA THR A 217 23.57 -9.75 -6.29
C THR A 217 23.59 -9.06 -4.92
N LYS A 218 23.19 -7.78 -4.87
CA LYS A 218 23.10 -6.99 -3.65
C LYS A 218 21.84 -7.28 -2.86
N SER A 219 21.91 -7.09 -1.54
CA SER A 219 20.76 -7.07 -0.64
C SER A 219 20.28 -5.63 -0.46
N PHE A 220 18.97 -5.42 -0.60
CA PHE A 220 18.28 -4.14 -0.36
C PHE A 220 16.81 -4.37 -0.01
N PRO A 221 16.14 -3.38 0.61
CA PRO A 221 14.73 -3.50 0.96
C PRO A 221 13.83 -3.76 -0.25
N TYR A 222 12.70 -4.42 -0.03
CA TYR A 222 11.64 -4.68 -1.03
C TYR A 222 12.10 -5.48 -2.27
N LYS A 223 13.28 -6.09 -2.24
CA LYS A 223 13.80 -6.89 -3.36
C LYS A 223 12.95 -8.14 -3.57
N ILE A 224 12.49 -8.35 -4.80
CA ILE A 224 11.82 -9.59 -5.24
C ILE A 224 12.86 -10.45 -5.96
N ASP A 225 13.10 -11.68 -5.49
CA ASP A 225 13.95 -12.69 -6.11
C ASP A 225 13.35 -14.09 -5.98
N HIS A 226 14.08 -15.14 -6.40
CA HIS A 226 13.55 -16.51 -6.44
C HIS A 226 13.20 -17.11 -5.06
N ASP A 227 13.72 -16.56 -3.98
CA ASP A 227 13.41 -16.99 -2.62
C ASP A 227 12.30 -16.12 -1.97
N ASP A 228 11.77 -15.13 -2.70
CA ASP A 228 10.83 -14.15 -2.19
C ASP A 228 9.39 -14.69 -2.09
N LEU A 229 8.71 -14.39 -0.98
CA LEU A 229 7.33 -14.81 -0.72
C LEU A 229 6.35 -14.27 -1.76
N CYS A 230 6.53 -13.01 -2.22
CA CYS A 230 5.65 -12.40 -3.21
C CYS A 230 5.73 -13.18 -4.53
N LEU A 231 6.94 -13.50 -5.01
CA LEU A 231 7.13 -14.31 -6.21
C LEU A 231 6.44 -15.67 -6.08
N LYS A 232 6.65 -16.36 -4.95
CA LYS A 232 6.02 -17.65 -4.69
C LYS A 232 4.49 -17.58 -4.80
N LEU A 233 3.86 -16.62 -4.12
CA LEU A 233 2.40 -16.49 -4.08
C LEU A 233 1.80 -16.16 -5.45
N PHE A 234 2.43 -15.25 -6.21
CA PHE A 234 1.98 -14.93 -7.56
C PHE A 234 2.14 -16.12 -8.52
N THR A 235 3.26 -16.84 -8.46
CA THR A 235 3.50 -18.02 -9.31
C THR A 235 2.50 -19.15 -9.01
N GLU A 236 2.24 -19.44 -7.73
CA GLU A 236 1.24 -20.42 -7.31
C GLU A 236 -0.19 -20.02 -7.73
N ALA A 237 -0.45 -18.73 -7.90
CA ALA A 237 -1.72 -18.20 -8.40
C ALA A 237 -1.82 -18.17 -9.95
N GLY A 238 -0.79 -18.63 -10.68
CA GLY A 238 -0.80 -18.73 -12.14
C GLY A 238 -0.30 -17.49 -12.87
N PHE A 239 0.54 -16.67 -12.22
CA PHE A 239 1.23 -15.56 -12.85
C PHE A 239 2.65 -15.96 -13.25
N GLU A 240 3.16 -15.41 -14.34
CA GLU A 240 4.59 -15.42 -14.65
C GLU A 240 5.27 -14.13 -14.16
N TRP A 241 6.56 -14.24 -13.87
CA TRP A 241 7.36 -13.13 -13.39
C TRP A 241 8.28 -12.56 -14.46
N GLY A 242 8.23 -11.25 -14.67
CA GLY A 242 9.07 -10.56 -15.65
C GLY A 242 10.58 -10.60 -15.32
N GLY A 243 10.96 -10.92 -14.08
CA GLY A 243 12.34 -11.16 -13.69
C GLY A 243 12.97 -12.38 -14.39
N ASP A 244 12.18 -13.31 -14.90
CA ASP A 244 12.65 -14.49 -15.63
C ASP A 244 12.75 -14.27 -17.15
N TRP A 245 12.23 -13.17 -17.67
CA TRP A 245 12.28 -12.89 -19.10
C TRP A 245 13.72 -12.81 -19.64
N LYS A 246 13.93 -13.24 -20.86
CA LYS A 246 15.26 -13.32 -21.48
C LYS A 246 15.67 -12.06 -22.23
N SER A 247 14.73 -11.37 -22.87
CA SER A 247 14.99 -10.19 -23.72
C SER A 247 15.06 -8.86 -22.94
N CYS A 248 14.54 -8.86 -21.73
CA CYS A 248 14.57 -7.77 -20.77
C CYS A 248 14.35 -8.38 -19.39
N LYS A 249 14.46 -7.57 -18.36
CA LYS A 249 14.08 -7.92 -16.99
C LYS A 249 13.05 -6.93 -16.49
N ASP A 250 12.01 -7.44 -15.82
CA ASP A 250 10.99 -6.64 -15.18
C ASP A 250 10.68 -7.24 -13.81
N PHE A 251 11.48 -6.84 -12.82
CA PHE A 251 11.45 -7.49 -11.52
C PHE A 251 10.20 -7.17 -10.68
N GLN A 252 9.50 -6.08 -11.02
CA GLN A 252 8.23 -5.70 -10.37
C GLN A 252 7.04 -6.49 -10.89
N HIS A 253 7.11 -7.00 -12.13
CA HIS A 253 5.99 -7.38 -12.99
C HIS A 253 5.56 -8.83 -12.84
N PHE A 254 4.28 -9.03 -12.58
CA PHE A 254 3.60 -10.33 -12.57
C PHE A 254 2.42 -10.28 -13.54
N GLU A 255 2.39 -11.12 -14.57
CA GLU A 255 1.27 -11.16 -15.51
C GLU A 255 0.61 -12.54 -15.61
N LEU A 256 -0.71 -12.56 -15.86
CA LEU A 256 -1.46 -13.81 -15.99
C LEU A 256 -0.98 -14.60 -17.20
N ILE A 257 -0.67 -15.89 -17.01
CA ILE A 257 -0.26 -16.82 -18.06
C ILE A 257 -1.46 -17.17 -18.97
N GLY A 258 -1.23 -17.22 -20.28
CA GLY A 258 -2.19 -17.78 -21.25
C GLY A 258 -3.24 -16.80 -21.79
N GLU A 259 -3.07 -15.45 -21.60
CA GLU A 259 -3.96 -14.39 -22.09
C GLU A 259 -3.29 -13.52 -23.17
#